data_c8cfc77d18b04dcb8cb4c444f4cfe251
#
_entry.id   c8cfc77d18b04dcb8cb4c444f4cfe251
#
_cell.length_a   1.000
_cell.length_b   1.000
_cell.length_c   1.000
_cell.angle_alpha   90.00
_cell.angle_beta   90.00
_cell.angle_gamma   90.00
#
_symmetry.space_group_name_H-M   'P 1'
#
loop_
_entity.id
_entity.type
_entity.pdbx_description
1 polymer ?
#
loop_
_entity_poly.entity_id
_entity_poly.type
_entity_poly.pdbx_seq_one_letter_code
_entity_poly.pdbx_strand_id
1 'polypeptide(L)'
;MILYGCMISYLEGEIKKITDDYVIVVVNNVGYQVFLSSKIRAGLKEGERTSLFVHEYLRENARELYGFASHAELEFFWRLLDISGVGPRMAMNIIALGSIEELVKNIEKGNIDYISQVSGVGKKTAQKIVIELKGKLDLTGSEEEDQEVITALKNLGYTKSQAREAVRKVSKDVTDTGDKVREALRYLSK
;
A
#
# COMPACT_ATOMS: atom_id res chain seq x y z
N MET A 1 -4.63 -15.78 3.46
CA MET A 1 -3.43 -15.15 2.86
C MET A 1 -3.29 -15.72 1.46
N ILE A 2 -3.83 -15.03 0.47
CA ILE A 2 -3.67 -15.43 -0.93
C ILE A 2 -2.20 -15.17 -1.25
N LEU A 3 -1.46 -16.24 -1.58
CA LEU A 3 -0.11 -16.13 -2.14
C LEU A 3 -0.28 -15.51 -3.53
N TYR A 4 -0.14 -14.19 -3.64
CA TYR A 4 0.02 -13.53 -4.93
C TYR A 4 1.37 -13.92 -5.49
N GLY A 5 1.44 -15.09 -6.15
CA GLY A 5 2.63 -15.56 -6.87
C GLY A 5 2.90 -14.68 -8.08
N CYS A 6 3.31 -13.44 -7.86
CA CYS A 6 3.72 -12.54 -8.93
C CYS A 6 5.13 -12.92 -9.39
N MET A 7 5.29 -13.22 -10.66
CA MET A 7 6.61 -13.44 -11.25
C MET A 7 7.37 -12.11 -11.43
N ILE A 8 6.64 -11.02 -11.70
CA ILE A 8 7.20 -9.68 -11.86
C ILE A 8 6.70 -8.82 -10.70
N SER A 9 7.63 -8.43 -9.79
CA SER A 9 7.30 -7.68 -8.56
C SER A 9 7.94 -6.29 -8.51
N TYR A 10 8.93 -6.03 -9.37
CA TYR A 10 9.64 -4.76 -9.43
C TYR A 10 10.20 -4.53 -10.83
N LEU A 11 10.13 -3.29 -11.31
CA LEU A 11 10.70 -2.86 -12.57
C LEU A 11 11.50 -1.57 -12.35
N GLU A 12 12.70 -1.53 -12.89
CA GLU A 12 13.51 -0.31 -12.97
C GLU A 12 14.00 -0.13 -14.41
N GLY A 13 13.63 0.98 -15.04
CA GLY A 13 13.95 1.22 -16.43
C GLY A 13 13.59 2.62 -16.91
N GLU A 14 13.69 2.82 -18.22
CA GLU A 14 13.37 4.09 -18.90
C GLU A 14 11.91 4.09 -19.37
N ILE A 15 11.22 5.20 -19.17
CA ILE A 15 9.86 5.39 -19.68
C ILE A 15 9.92 5.68 -21.18
N LYS A 16 9.44 4.74 -21.98
CA LYS A 16 9.43 4.87 -23.44
C LYS A 16 8.19 5.59 -23.96
N LYS A 17 7.04 5.39 -23.30
CA LYS A 17 5.77 5.97 -23.70
C LYS A 17 4.84 6.16 -22.49
N ILE A 18 4.13 7.27 -22.48
CA ILE A 18 3.04 7.54 -21.53
C ILE A 18 1.74 7.64 -22.30
N THR A 19 0.71 6.92 -21.86
CA THR A 19 -0.66 6.99 -22.40
C THR A 19 -1.64 7.40 -21.30
N ASP A 20 -2.91 7.48 -21.61
CA ASP A 20 -3.95 7.83 -20.62
C ASP A 20 -4.16 6.74 -19.55
N ASP A 21 -3.84 5.47 -19.85
CA ASP A 21 -4.09 4.34 -18.94
C ASP A 21 -2.82 3.67 -18.42
N TYR A 22 -1.74 3.65 -19.21
CA TYR A 22 -0.51 2.91 -18.90
C TYR A 22 0.74 3.65 -19.36
N VAL A 23 1.87 3.18 -18.87
CA VAL A 23 3.19 3.54 -19.38
C VAL A 23 3.89 2.32 -19.95
N ILE A 24 4.86 2.53 -20.86
CA ILE A 24 5.80 1.50 -21.31
C ILE A 24 7.14 1.78 -20.63
N VAL A 25 7.57 0.87 -19.76
CA VAL A 25 8.89 0.90 -19.10
C VAL A 25 9.80 -0.08 -19.81
N VAL A 26 10.94 0.40 -20.32
CA VAL A 26 11.93 -0.43 -21.00
C VAL A 26 13.00 -0.84 -20.01
N VAL A 27 13.12 -2.15 -19.81
CA VAL A 27 14.12 -2.80 -18.96
C VAL A 27 14.92 -3.78 -19.83
N ASN A 28 16.21 -3.55 -19.99
CA ASN A 28 17.10 -4.42 -20.81
C ASN A 28 16.52 -4.73 -22.21
N ASN A 29 16.07 -3.71 -22.93
CA ASN A 29 15.46 -3.77 -24.27
C ASN A 29 14.09 -4.50 -24.33
N VAL A 30 13.48 -4.82 -23.20
CA VAL A 30 12.10 -5.35 -23.14
C VAL A 30 11.17 -4.27 -22.62
N GLY A 31 10.11 -3.96 -23.39
CA GLY A 31 9.08 -3.00 -22.99
C GLY A 31 7.97 -3.68 -22.19
N TYR A 32 7.77 -3.22 -20.96
CA TYR A 32 6.68 -3.65 -20.08
C TYR A 32 5.58 -2.61 -20.08
N GLN A 33 4.36 -3.03 -20.41
CA GLN A 33 3.17 -2.20 -20.25
C GLN A 33 2.70 -2.26 -18.81
N VAL A 34 2.70 -1.10 -18.11
CA VAL A 34 2.35 -1.02 -16.68
C VAL A 34 1.22 -0.01 -16.50
N PHE A 35 0.10 -0.46 -15.94
CA PHE A 35 -1.01 0.39 -15.54
C PHE A 35 -0.65 1.16 -14.28
N LEU A 36 -0.81 2.48 -14.29
CA LEU A 36 -0.50 3.36 -13.18
C LEU A 36 -1.70 4.20 -12.80
N SER A 37 -1.79 4.60 -11.55
CA SER A 37 -2.75 5.62 -11.13
C SER A 37 -2.47 6.94 -11.83
N SER A 38 -3.50 7.76 -12.04
CA SER A 38 -3.37 9.09 -12.65
C SER A 38 -2.37 9.97 -11.89
N LYS A 39 -2.33 9.83 -10.56
CA LYS A 39 -1.41 10.55 -9.67
C LYS A 39 0.06 10.21 -9.97
N ILE A 40 0.41 8.92 -10.05
CA ILE A 40 1.79 8.49 -10.36
C ILE A 40 2.16 8.94 -11.76
N ARG A 41 1.28 8.71 -12.73
CA ARG A 41 1.49 9.03 -14.13
C ARG A 41 1.78 10.51 -14.39
N ALA A 42 1.07 11.40 -13.67
CA ALA A 42 1.26 12.85 -13.78
C ALA A 42 2.67 13.33 -13.37
N GLY A 43 3.39 12.56 -12.56
CA GLY A 43 4.76 12.87 -12.14
C GLY A 43 5.85 12.33 -13.05
N LEU A 44 5.50 11.57 -14.11
CA LEU A 44 6.47 10.89 -14.97
C LEU A 44 6.65 11.64 -16.30
N LYS A 45 7.84 11.48 -16.92
CA LYS A 45 8.15 12.00 -18.24
C LYS A 45 8.79 10.93 -19.13
N GLU A 46 8.47 10.96 -20.43
CA GLU A 46 9.12 10.09 -21.43
C GLU A 46 10.64 10.37 -21.46
N GLY A 47 11.44 9.30 -21.50
CA GLY A 47 12.90 9.34 -21.46
C GLY A 47 13.49 9.34 -20.04
N GLU A 48 12.71 9.55 -18.99
CA GLU A 48 13.21 9.49 -17.60
C GLU A 48 13.28 8.04 -17.09
N ARG A 49 14.21 7.78 -16.16
CA ARG A 49 14.27 6.50 -15.44
C ARG A 49 13.26 6.51 -14.30
N THR A 50 12.61 5.39 -14.12
CA THR A 50 11.67 5.15 -13.03
C THR A 50 11.87 3.80 -12.40
N SER A 51 11.46 3.65 -11.16
CA SER A 51 11.36 2.38 -10.45
C SER A 51 9.93 2.21 -9.92
N LEU A 52 9.37 1.03 -10.07
CA LEU A 52 8.00 0.71 -9.70
C LEU A 52 7.93 -0.64 -9.02
N PHE A 53 7.24 -0.70 -7.90
CA PHE A 53 6.71 -1.96 -7.38
C PHE A 53 5.57 -2.41 -8.27
N VAL A 54 5.49 -3.71 -8.59
CA VAL A 54 4.54 -4.19 -9.59
C VAL A 54 3.74 -5.37 -9.05
N HIS A 55 2.46 -5.38 -9.37
CA HIS A 55 1.58 -6.54 -9.21
C HIS A 55 1.19 -7.09 -10.58
N GLU A 56 1.45 -8.37 -10.81
CA GLU A 56 1.02 -9.08 -12.01
C GLU A 56 -0.38 -9.67 -11.77
N TYR A 57 -1.36 -9.19 -12.52
CA TYR A 57 -2.73 -9.68 -12.47
C TYR A 57 -3.01 -10.58 -13.67
N LEU A 58 -3.26 -11.86 -13.39
CA LEU A 58 -3.50 -12.89 -14.40
C LEU A 58 -5.01 -13.13 -14.55
N ARG A 59 -5.46 -13.14 -15.79
CA ARG A 59 -6.80 -13.60 -16.19
C ARG A 59 -6.65 -14.65 -17.28
N GLU A 60 -7.71 -15.37 -17.60
CA GLU A 60 -7.70 -16.38 -18.67
C GLU A 60 -7.13 -15.84 -19.99
N ASN A 61 -7.44 -14.60 -20.34
CA ASN A 61 -7.09 -13.99 -21.62
C ASN A 61 -6.21 -12.75 -21.54
N ALA A 62 -5.68 -12.39 -20.35
CA ALA A 62 -4.86 -11.20 -20.17
C ALA A 62 -3.84 -11.32 -19.03
N ARG A 63 -2.68 -10.73 -19.25
CA ARG A 63 -1.67 -10.43 -18.23
C ARG A 63 -1.56 -8.93 -18.11
N GLU A 64 -1.84 -8.39 -16.94
CA GLU A 64 -1.78 -6.96 -16.68
C GLU A 64 -0.80 -6.68 -15.55
N LEU A 65 0.09 -5.69 -15.74
CA LEU A 65 0.99 -5.23 -14.69
C LEU A 65 0.45 -3.91 -14.11
N TYR A 66 0.26 -3.87 -12.81
CA TYR A 66 -0.13 -2.67 -12.06
C TYR A 66 1.06 -2.17 -11.26
N GLY A 67 1.42 -0.90 -11.45
CA GLY A 67 2.61 -0.31 -10.84
C GLY A 67 2.31 0.72 -9.77
N PHE A 68 3.19 0.78 -8.77
CA PHE A 68 3.09 1.61 -7.58
C PHE A 68 4.42 2.28 -7.29
N ALA A 69 4.37 3.51 -6.75
CA ALA A 69 5.56 4.25 -6.38
C ALA A 69 6.20 3.73 -5.07
N SER A 70 5.42 3.09 -4.21
CA SER A 70 5.89 2.54 -2.95
C SER A 70 5.30 1.16 -2.66
N HIS A 71 5.99 0.40 -1.80
CA HIS A 71 5.49 -0.89 -1.32
C HIS A 71 4.20 -0.74 -0.49
N ALA A 72 4.03 0.37 0.23
CA ALA A 72 2.82 0.67 0.98
C ALA A 72 1.59 0.83 0.06
N GLU A 73 1.76 1.47 -1.12
CA GLU A 73 0.69 1.54 -2.13
C GLU A 73 0.33 0.16 -2.68
N LEU A 74 1.34 -0.69 -2.94
CA LEU A 74 1.15 -2.07 -3.38
C LEU A 74 0.43 -2.92 -2.32
N GLU A 75 0.80 -2.81 -1.05
CA GLU A 75 0.11 -3.50 0.05
C GLU A 75 -1.34 -3.05 0.18
N PHE A 76 -1.59 -1.74 0.06
CA PHE A 76 -2.95 -1.21 0.09
C PHE A 76 -3.79 -1.72 -1.08
N PHE A 77 -3.20 -1.80 -2.27
CA PHE A 77 -3.82 -2.41 -3.44
C PHE A 77 -4.25 -3.85 -3.19
N TRP A 78 -3.40 -4.68 -2.60
CA TRP A 78 -3.75 -6.06 -2.26
C TRP A 78 -4.92 -6.14 -1.28
N ARG A 79 -4.93 -5.26 -0.26
CA ARG A 79 -6.05 -5.17 0.69
C ARG A 79 -7.36 -4.81 0.01
N LEU A 80 -7.32 -3.94 -0.98
CA LEU A 80 -8.49 -3.59 -1.77
C LEU A 80 -8.97 -4.75 -2.63
N LEU A 81 -8.06 -5.51 -3.25
CA LEU A 81 -8.40 -6.67 -4.06
C LEU A 81 -9.04 -7.82 -3.27
N ASP A 82 -8.73 -7.97 -1.99
CA ASP A 82 -9.36 -8.96 -1.11
C ASP A 82 -10.85 -8.67 -0.86
N ILE A 83 -11.32 -7.46 -1.18
CA ILE A 83 -12.70 -7.06 -1.00
C ILE A 83 -13.52 -7.49 -2.23
N SER A 84 -14.49 -8.39 -2.03
CA SER A 84 -15.37 -8.84 -3.10
C SER A 84 -16.08 -7.66 -3.78
N GLY A 85 -15.94 -7.57 -5.09
CA GLY A 85 -16.48 -6.51 -5.93
C GLY A 85 -15.53 -5.35 -6.19
N VAL A 86 -14.31 -5.39 -5.62
CA VAL A 86 -13.24 -4.43 -5.93
C VAL A 86 -12.25 -5.09 -6.89
N GLY A 87 -12.21 -4.60 -8.12
CA GLY A 87 -11.23 -5.06 -9.12
C GLY A 87 -10.00 -4.14 -9.20
N PRO A 88 -8.96 -4.55 -9.95
CA PRO A 88 -7.70 -3.80 -10.03
C PRO A 88 -7.86 -2.34 -10.46
N ARG A 89 -8.67 -2.06 -11.47
CA ARG A 89 -8.88 -0.68 -11.95
C ARG A 89 -9.57 0.19 -10.89
N MET A 90 -10.55 -0.37 -10.18
CA MET A 90 -11.21 0.33 -9.07
C MET A 90 -10.23 0.61 -7.93
N ALA A 91 -9.41 -0.38 -7.56
CA ALA A 91 -8.39 -0.24 -6.54
C ALA A 91 -7.37 0.87 -6.89
N MET A 92 -6.91 0.92 -8.15
CA MET A 92 -6.02 1.99 -8.64
C MET A 92 -6.65 3.38 -8.54
N ASN A 93 -7.93 3.50 -8.88
CA ASN A 93 -8.67 4.76 -8.77
C ASN A 93 -8.86 5.20 -7.32
N ILE A 94 -9.03 4.27 -6.38
CA ILE A 94 -9.10 4.57 -4.95
C ILE A 94 -7.74 5.08 -4.45
N ILE A 95 -6.64 4.42 -4.84
CA ILE A 95 -5.27 4.86 -4.48
C ILE A 95 -4.96 6.25 -5.03
N ALA A 96 -5.52 6.61 -6.19
CA ALA A 96 -5.32 7.92 -6.78
C ALA A 96 -5.97 9.09 -6.01
N LEU A 97 -6.90 8.83 -5.05
CA LEU A 97 -7.58 9.87 -4.27
C LEU A 97 -6.64 10.70 -3.40
N GLY A 98 -5.57 10.11 -2.89
CA GLY A 98 -4.68 10.80 -1.97
C GLY A 98 -3.42 10.03 -1.62
N SER A 99 -2.76 10.43 -0.53
CA SER A 99 -1.67 9.62 0.04
C SER A 99 -2.25 8.42 0.81
N ILE A 100 -1.41 7.41 1.06
CA ILE A 100 -1.85 6.23 1.84
C ILE A 100 -2.30 6.64 3.24
N GLU A 101 -1.60 7.59 3.88
CA GLU A 101 -1.95 8.12 5.20
C GLU A 101 -3.32 8.80 5.18
N GLU A 102 -3.63 9.54 4.12
CA GLU A 102 -4.92 10.21 3.95
C GLU A 102 -6.04 9.19 3.73
N LEU A 103 -5.82 8.19 2.91
CA LEU A 103 -6.75 7.08 2.69
C LEU A 103 -7.04 6.34 3.99
N VAL A 104 -6.00 5.93 4.73
CA VAL A 104 -6.12 5.26 6.03
C VAL A 104 -6.91 6.12 7.01
N LYS A 105 -6.57 7.40 7.14
CA LYS A 105 -7.25 8.35 8.04
C LYS A 105 -8.74 8.48 7.73
N ASN A 106 -9.12 8.54 6.45
CA ASN A 106 -10.53 8.63 6.06
C ASN A 106 -11.28 7.32 6.31
N ILE A 107 -10.65 6.17 6.05
CA ILE A 107 -11.23 4.85 6.33
C ILE A 107 -11.43 4.65 7.84
N GLU A 108 -10.45 4.97 8.67
CA GLU A 108 -10.55 4.87 10.13
C GLU A 108 -11.66 5.78 10.71
N LYS A 109 -11.86 6.96 10.13
CA LYS A 109 -12.97 7.85 10.46
C LYS A 109 -14.34 7.37 9.96
N GLY A 110 -14.38 6.33 9.13
CA GLY A 110 -15.62 5.86 8.52
C GLY A 110 -16.17 6.77 7.43
N ASN A 111 -15.31 7.56 6.77
CA ASN A 111 -15.70 8.54 5.76
C ASN A 111 -16.04 7.86 4.42
N ILE A 112 -17.28 7.36 4.31
CA ILE A 112 -17.79 6.68 3.11
C ILE A 112 -17.83 7.63 1.92
N ASP A 113 -18.18 8.90 2.13
CA ASP A 113 -18.32 9.87 1.05
C ASP A 113 -16.97 10.15 0.37
N TYR A 114 -15.85 10.10 1.11
CA TYR A 114 -14.51 10.23 0.54
C TYR A 114 -14.20 9.11 -0.46
N ILE A 115 -14.51 7.86 -0.15
CA ILE A 115 -14.28 6.73 -1.04
C ILE A 115 -15.28 6.71 -2.20
N SER A 116 -16.52 7.16 -1.98
CA SER A 116 -17.55 7.18 -3.03
C SER A 116 -17.35 8.25 -4.11
N GLN A 117 -16.38 9.16 -3.95
CA GLN A 117 -15.97 10.11 -5.00
C GLN A 117 -15.34 9.42 -6.22
N VAL A 118 -14.83 8.19 -6.02
CA VAL A 118 -14.22 7.43 -7.12
C VAL A 118 -15.27 6.99 -8.12
N SER A 119 -15.04 7.30 -9.39
CA SER A 119 -15.91 6.85 -10.47
C SER A 119 -16.03 5.32 -10.46
N GLY A 120 -17.26 4.82 -10.48
CA GLY A 120 -17.56 3.40 -10.42
C GLY A 120 -17.65 2.83 -8.98
N VAL A 121 -17.38 3.61 -7.94
CA VAL A 121 -17.56 3.21 -6.55
C VAL A 121 -18.88 3.77 -6.01
N GLY A 122 -19.90 2.92 -5.96
CA GLY A 122 -21.18 3.28 -5.34
C GLY A 122 -21.10 3.29 -3.81
N LYS A 123 -22.07 3.97 -3.15
CA LYS A 123 -22.11 4.06 -1.67
C LYS A 123 -22.04 2.69 -0.98
N LYS A 124 -22.69 1.64 -1.52
CA LYS A 124 -22.63 0.28 -0.96
C LYS A 124 -21.22 -0.30 -1.01
N THR A 125 -20.50 -0.12 -2.13
CA THR A 125 -19.11 -0.57 -2.28
C THR A 125 -18.18 0.24 -1.37
N ALA A 126 -18.33 1.56 -1.32
CA ALA A 126 -17.56 2.43 -0.41
C ALA A 126 -17.77 2.03 1.06
N GLN A 127 -19.01 1.79 1.47
CA GLN A 127 -19.32 1.31 2.83
C GLN A 127 -18.65 -0.03 3.14
N LYS A 128 -18.68 -0.98 2.19
CA LYS A 128 -18.03 -2.27 2.34
C LYS A 128 -16.52 -2.11 2.49
N ILE A 129 -15.88 -1.28 1.65
CA ILE A 129 -14.44 -0.99 1.73
C ILE A 129 -14.08 -0.44 3.12
N VAL A 130 -14.82 0.55 3.60
CA VAL A 130 -14.59 1.14 4.92
C VAL A 130 -14.75 0.11 6.03
N ILE A 131 -15.79 -0.72 6.03
CA ILE A 131 -16.01 -1.75 7.06
C ILE A 131 -14.92 -2.81 7.03
N GLU A 132 -14.53 -3.28 5.84
CA GLU A 132 -13.55 -4.36 5.69
C GLU A 132 -12.12 -3.91 6.07
N LEU A 133 -11.78 -2.64 5.84
CA LEU A 133 -10.44 -2.12 6.06
C LEU A 133 -10.27 -1.43 7.41
N LYS A 134 -11.33 -0.91 8.02
CA LYS A 134 -11.28 -0.23 9.32
C LYS A 134 -10.67 -1.14 10.40
N GLY A 135 -9.67 -0.64 11.10
CA GLY A 135 -8.91 -1.38 12.12
C GLY A 135 -7.95 -2.44 11.59
N LYS A 136 -7.88 -2.63 10.26
CA LYS A 136 -6.98 -3.62 9.63
C LYS A 136 -5.84 -2.96 8.82
N LEU A 137 -5.88 -1.64 8.66
CA LEU A 137 -4.89 -0.88 7.88
C LEU A 137 -3.73 -0.44 8.77
N ASP A 138 -2.79 -1.34 8.98
CA ASP A 138 -1.48 -1.01 9.52
C ASP A 138 -0.50 -0.73 8.36
N LEU A 139 -0.85 0.26 7.53
CA LEU A 139 -0.05 0.69 6.37
C LEU A 139 0.82 1.92 6.67
N THR A 140 0.78 2.42 7.89
CA THR A 140 1.85 3.29 8.35
C THR A 140 3.08 2.39 8.43
N GLY A 141 3.87 2.40 7.35
CA GLY A 141 5.19 1.83 7.35
C GLY A 141 5.94 2.37 8.56
N SER A 142 5.84 1.65 9.66
CA SER A 142 6.85 1.75 10.65
C SER A 142 8.12 1.37 9.90
N GLU A 143 9.04 2.29 9.86
CA GLU A 143 10.38 2.10 9.33
C GLU A 143 10.88 0.71 9.78
N GLU A 144 11.80 0.10 9.05
CA GLU A 144 12.35 -1.23 9.40
C GLU A 144 12.69 -1.34 10.90
N GLU A 145 13.10 -0.23 11.50
CA GLU A 145 13.35 -0.06 12.94
C GLU A 145 12.16 -0.40 13.84
N ASP A 146 10.94 -0.01 13.49
CA ASP A 146 9.74 -0.33 14.29
C ASP A 146 9.36 -1.82 14.18
N GLN A 147 9.72 -2.50 13.07
CA GLN A 147 9.54 -3.94 12.94
C GLN A 147 10.50 -4.72 13.85
N GLU A 148 11.71 -4.23 14.06
CA GLU A 148 12.66 -4.81 15.02
C GLU A 148 12.12 -4.68 16.45
N VAL A 149 11.61 -3.50 16.82
CA VAL A 149 10.98 -3.26 18.14
C VAL A 149 9.77 -4.18 18.35
N ILE A 150 8.89 -4.29 17.35
CA ILE A 150 7.73 -5.19 17.41
C ILE A 150 8.16 -6.65 17.57
N THR A 151 9.21 -7.07 16.86
CA THR A 151 9.75 -8.43 16.94
C THR A 151 10.34 -8.70 18.33
N ALA A 152 11.09 -7.76 18.89
CA ALA A 152 11.64 -7.84 20.24
C ALA A 152 10.53 -7.99 21.30
N LEU A 153 9.46 -7.18 21.22
CA LEU A 153 8.31 -7.26 22.13
C LEU A 153 7.55 -8.59 21.99
N LYS A 154 7.42 -9.13 20.77
CA LYS A 154 6.85 -10.46 20.57
C LYS A 154 7.68 -11.57 21.20
N ASN A 155 9.00 -11.49 21.11
CA ASN A 155 9.90 -12.46 21.75
C ASN A 155 9.83 -12.38 23.29
N LEU A 156 9.42 -11.23 23.83
CA LEU A 156 9.13 -11.05 25.26
C LEU A 156 7.72 -11.52 25.66
N GLY A 157 6.94 -12.10 24.73
CA GLY A 157 5.65 -12.73 25.02
C GLY A 157 4.42 -11.84 24.76
N TYR A 158 4.60 -10.62 24.27
CA TYR A 158 3.46 -9.76 23.92
C TYR A 158 2.85 -10.14 22.56
N THR A 159 1.54 -9.96 22.44
CA THR A 159 0.87 -10.14 21.14
C THR A 159 1.28 -9.07 20.15
N LYS A 160 1.19 -9.37 18.85
CA LYS A 160 1.50 -8.42 17.78
C LYS A 160 0.69 -7.12 17.91
N SER A 161 -0.56 -7.20 18.37
CA SER A 161 -1.42 -6.03 18.57
C SER A 161 -0.93 -5.16 19.72
N GLN A 162 -0.58 -5.75 20.85
CA GLN A 162 -0.04 -5.04 22.02
C GLN A 162 1.31 -4.37 21.70
N ALA A 163 2.21 -5.10 21.02
CA ALA A 163 3.50 -4.56 20.61
C ALA A 163 3.35 -3.33 19.72
N ARG A 164 2.47 -3.37 18.72
CA ARG A 164 2.19 -2.25 17.83
C ARG A 164 1.58 -1.05 18.55
N GLU A 165 0.62 -1.30 19.45
CA GLU A 165 0.02 -0.21 20.22
C GLU A 165 1.04 0.50 21.10
N ALA A 166 1.95 -0.26 21.72
CA ALA A 166 3.02 0.30 22.52
C ALA A 166 4.01 1.12 21.70
N VAL A 167 4.44 0.61 20.54
CA VAL A 167 5.36 1.33 19.63
C VAL A 167 4.77 2.65 19.14
N ARG A 168 3.47 2.72 18.86
CA ARG A 168 2.78 3.97 18.49
C ARG A 168 2.83 5.05 19.56
N LYS A 169 3.02 4.69 20.83
CA LYS A 169 3.11 5.62 21.97
C LYS A 169 4.54 6.08 22.25
N VAL A 170 5.52 5.44 21.63
CA VAL A 170 6.93 5.84 21.73
C VAL A 170 7.13 7.19 21.04
N SER A 171 7.90 8.08 21.67
CA SER A 171 8.21 9.38 21.08
C SER A 171 9.00 9.22 19.79
N LYS A 172 8.66 10.03 18.77
CA LYS A 172 9.37 10.05 17.48
C LYS A 172 10.81 10.53 17.58
N ASP A 173 11.18 11.16 18.70
CA ASP A 173 12.55 11.63 18.97
C ASP A 173 13.48 10.49 19.43
N VAL A 174 12.92 9.32 19.79
CA VAL A 174 13.68 8.13 20.16
C VAL A 174 14.03 7.36 18.90
N THR A 175 15.30 7.38 18.51
CA THR A 175 15.80 6.73 17.29
C THR A 175 16.44 5.37 17.55
N ASP A 176 16.99 5.13 18.72
CA ASP A 176 17.64 3.87 19.09
C ASP A 176 16.61 2.76 19.33
N THR A 177 16.77 1.59 18.67
CA THR A 177 15.86 0.44 18.77
C THR A 177 15.72 -0.06 20.21
N GLY A 178 16.81 -0.09 20.99
CA GLY A 178 16.79 -0.55 22.39
C GLY A 178 16.02 0.41 23.31
N ASP A 179 16.15 1.71 23.08
CA ASP A 179 15.41 2.72 23.82
C ASP A 179 13.92 2.73 23.43
N LYS A 180 13.60 2.54 22.16
CA LYS A 180 12.22 2.31 21.70
C LYS A 180 11.58 1.08 22.40
N VAL A 181 12.30 -0.02 22.51
CA VAL A 181 11.82 -1.22 23.23
C VAL A 181 11.57 -0.92 24.70
N ARG A 182 12.50 -0.22 25.38
CA ARG A 182 12.35 0.15 26.81
C ARG A 182 11.13 1.05 27.03
N GLU A 183 10.95 2.04 26.17
CA GLU A 183 9.82 2.95 26.28
C GLU A 183 8.49 2.25 26.00
N ALA A 184 8.44 1.41 24.97
CA ALA A 184 7.27 0.60 24.67
C ALA A 184 6.87 -0.34 25.83
N LEU A 185 7.85 -0.97 26.49
CA LEU A 185 7.62 -1.81 27.66
C LEU A 185 7.00 -1.03 28.84
N ARG A 186 7.35 0.24 29.03
CA ARG A 186 6.72 1.10 30.07
C ARG A 186 5.23 1.31 29.82
N TYR A 187 4.79 1.30 28.56
CA TYR A 187 3.36 1.39 28.21
C TYR A 187 2.63 0.06 28.37
N LEU A 188 3.33 -1.06 28.22
CA LEU A 188 2.74 -2.40 28.33
C LEU A 188 2.65 -2.89 29.81
N SER A 189 3.43 -2.30 30.70
CA SER A 189 3.47 -2.66 32.13
C SER A 189 2.50 -1.86 33.00
N LYS A 190 1.71 -0.96 32.40
CA LYS A 190 0.63 -0.22 33.06
C LYS A 190 -0.72 -0.87 32.74
#